data_b3e512d5b93a7ad31b8b25ca8bde4e78
#
_entry.id   b3e512d5b93a7ad31b8b25ca8bde4e78
#
_cell.length_a   1.000
_cell.length_b   1.000
_cell.length_c   1.000
_cell.angle_alpha   90.00
_cell.angle_beta   90.00
_cell.angle_gamma   90.00
#
_symmetry.space_group_name_H-M   'P 1'
#
loop_
_entity.id
_entity.type
_entity.pdbx_description
1 polymer ?
#
loop_
_entity_poly.entity_id
_entity_poly.type
_entity_poly.pdbx_seq_one_letter_code
_entity_poly.pdbx_strand_id
1 'polypeptide(L)'
;MAIPVYMFAGFLESGKTSFIASVLQDPGFTRDESTLIIQCEEGETEYEPDMLKKTHSVVECIEDEDEYNGDTLRAFVRKHHPDRVIVEMNGMWDLDAAIERTPKVLEIYQIITTVNAETFDLYAKNMGQRMLQHITDADMVVFNRATEETRQLIRDRNVRSMNPQASLYFENDDGTSEDYGAGMPPPYDMDAPIVEIEDHQFGIFYLDASENPEEYDGKTVRFKGYIYCGRNIGKDEFVPGRMGMVCCAEDVRFVGFIAKANGLPMPKPKTWQMVTAEVKAEERTQYKGVGPVLYVT
;
A
#
# COMPACT_ATOMS: atom_id res chain seq x y z
N MET A 1 -7.22 -18.67 -13.10
CA MET A 1 -6.59 -17.44 -12.62
C MET A 1 -5.55 -17.82 -11.59
N ALA A 2 -4.48 -17.06 -11.44
CA ALA A 2 -3.55 -17.26 -10.34
C ALA A 2 -4.23 -16.85 -9.03
N ILE A 3 -3.85 -17.48 -7.93
CA ILE A 3 -4.39 -17.17 -6.60
C ILE A 3 -3.58 -16.01 -6.03
N PRO A 4 -4.23 -14.91 -5.57
CA PRO A 4 -3.53 -13.77 -5.00
C PRO A 4 -2.85 -14.15 -3.68
N VAL A 5 -1.61 -13.66 -3.51
CA VAL A 5 -0.80 -13.84 -2.31
C VAL A 5 -0.52 -12.49 -1.67
N TYR A 6 -0.79 -12.38 -0.38
CA TYR A 6 -0.38 -11.27 0.48
C TYR A 6 0.75 -11.77 1.37
N MET A 7 1.94 -11.20 1.20
CA MET A 7 3.13 -11.62 1.94
C MET A 7 3.42 -10.61 3.06
N PHE A 8 3.44 -11.10 4.29
CA PHE A 8 3.74 -10.30 5.47
C PHE A 8 5.16 -10.55 5.94
N ALA A 9 5.98 -9.52 5.86
CA ALA A 9 7.37 -9.51 6.32
C ALA A 9 7.52 -8.71 7.62
N GLY A 10 8.67 -8.81 8.25
CA GLY A 10 9.01 -8.13 9.50
C GLY A 10 9.61 -9.10 10.51
N PHE A 11 10.36 -8.58 11.46
CA PHE A 11 10.99 -9.40 12.51
C PHE A 11 9.96 -10.07 13.43
N LEU A 12 10.42 -11.04 14.21
CA LEU A 12 9.63 -11.65 15.28
C LEU A 12 9.05 -10.54 16.18
N GLU A 13 7.82 -10.70 16.63
CA GLU A 13 7.07 -9.72 17.46
C GLU A 13 6.86 -8.33 16.80
N SER A 14 7.04 -8.23 15.48
CA SER A 14 6.71 -6.98 14.77
C SER A 14 5.21 -6.72 14.60
N GLY A 15 4.35 -7.67 15.00
CA GLY A 15 2.89 -7.55 14.92
C GLY A 15 2.27 -8.14 13.66
N LYS A 16 2.97 -8.98 12.89
CA LYS A 16 2.44 -9.67 11.69
C LYS A 16 1.12 -10.38 11.96
N THR A 17 1.11 -11.30 12.91
CA THR A 17 -0.07 -12.12 13.29
C THR A 17 -1.26 -11.26 13.67
N SER A 18 -1.04 -10.22 14.50
CA SER A 18 -2.10 -9.30 14.94
C SER A 18 -2.68 -8.51 13.77
N PHE A 19 -1.83 -8.02 12.87
CA PHE A 19 -2.25 -7.29 11.69
C PHE A 19 -3.04 -8.19 10.73
N ILE A 20 -2.56 -9.39 10.46
CA ILE A 20 -3.28 -10.40 9.65
C ILE A 20 -4.63 -10.72 10.27
N ALA A 21 -4.69 -10.94 11.58
CA ALA A 21 -5.95 -11.22 12.28
C ALA A 21 -6.95 -10.05 12.19
N SER A 22 -6.47 -8.81 12.22
CA SER A 22 -7.31 -7.61 12.03
C SER A 22 -7.86 -7.54 10.61
N VAL A 23 -7.02 -7.73 9.60
CA VAL A 23 -7.41 -7.72 8.18
C VAL A 23 -8.43 -8.83 7.89
N LEU A 24 -8.26 -10.03 8.44
CA LEU A 24 -9.21 -11.13 8.28
C LEU A 24 -10.58 -10.86 8.91
N GLN A 25 -10.66 -9.98 9.89
CA GLN A 25 -11.92 -9.59 10.51
C GLN A 25 -12.63 -8.46 9.76
N ASP A 26 -12.00 -7.84 8.79
CA ASP A 26 -12.63 -6.84 7.92
C ASP A 26 -13.56 -7.52 6.92
N PRO A 27 -14.88 -7.23 6.94
CA PRO A 27 -15.83 -7.79 5.99
C PRO A 27 -15.54 -7.39 4.53
N GLY A 28 -14.87 -6.27 4.31
CA GLY A 28 -14.43 -5.82 2.99
C GLY A 28 -13.37 -6.74 2.41
N PHE A 29 -12.52 -7.32 3.25
CA PHE A 29 -11.46 -8.23 2.82
C PHE A 29 -11.95 -9.68 2.67
N THR A 30 -12.78 -10.19 3.59
CA THR A 30 -13.12 -11.62 3.62
C THR A 30 -14.22 -12.05 2.65
N ARG A 31 -15.27 -11.29 2.42
CA ARG A 31 -16.36 -11.49 1.42
C ARG A 31 -16.74 -12.93 1.09
N ASP A 32 -16.90 -13.79 2.07
CA ASP A 32 -17.18 -15.24 1.88
C ASP A 32 -16.07 -16.01 1.12
N GLU A 33 -14.88 -15.44 0.96
CA GLU A 33 -13.74 -16.10 0.35
C GLU A 33 -12.91 -16.89 1.37
N SER A 34 -12.41 -18.05 0.94
CA SER A 34 -11.55 -18.88 1.77
C SER A 34 -10.08 -18.40 1.74
N THR A 35 -9.44 -18.37 2.91
CA THR A 35 -8.06 -17.92 3.06
C THR A 35 -7.18 -19.05 3.59
N LEU A 36 -6.08 -19.33 2.90
CA LEU A 36 -5.01 -20.15 3.42
C LEU A 36 -3.93 -19.25 4.01
N ILE A 37 -3.64 -19.39 5.29
CA ILE A 37 -2.52 -18.75 5.97
C ILE A 37 -1.36 -19.74 5.99
N ILE A 38 -0.21 -19.35 5.47
CA ILE A 38 1.04 -20.10 5.56
C ILE A 38 1.90 -19.37 6.58
N GLN A 39 2.02 -19.95 7.77
CA GLN A 39 2.77 -19.38 8.88
C GLN A 39 4.17 -19.96 8.90
N CYS A 40 5.18 -19.10 8.72
CA CYS A 40 6.60 -19.48 8.68
C CYS A 40 7.36 -19.12 9.97
N GLU A 41 6.67 -18.57 10.96
CA GLU A 41 7.26 -18.16 12.23
C GLU A 41 6.21 -18.26 13.35
N GLU A 42 6.56 -18.93 14.44
CA GLU A 42 5.72 -18.96 15.64
C GLU A 42 6.13 -17.84 16.59
N GLY A 43 5.19 -16.93 16.89
CA GLY A 43 5.32 -15.86 17.87
C GLY A 43 4.50 -16.13 19.12
N GLU A 44 4.47 -15.16 20.05
CA GLU A 44 3.63 -15.24 21.26
C GLU A 44 2.11 -15.12 20.92
N THR A 45 1.79 -14.47 19.79
CA THR A 45 0.40 -14.28 19.35
C THR A 45 -0.01 -15.42 18.43
N GLU A 46 -1.13 -16.08 18.76
CA GLU A 46 -1.72 -17.16 17.98
C GLU A 46 -3.01 -16.70 17.28
N TYR A 47 -3.38 -17.37 16.18
CA TYR A 47 -4.67 -17.17 15.54
C TYR A 47 -5.79 -17.84 16.34
N GLU A 48 -6.76 -17.07 16.79
CA GLU A 48 -7.91 -17.57 17.53
C GLU A 48 -8.77 -18.53 16.70
N PRO A 49 -9.03 -19.78 17.13
CA PRO A 49 -9.77 -20.76 16.33
C PRO A 49 -11.18 -20.31 15.91
N ASP A 50 -11.87 -19.56 16.76
CA ASP A 50 -13.19 -19.03 16.44
C ASP A 50 -13.15 -17.94 15.37
N MET A 51 -12.09 -17.15 15.35
CA MET A 51 -11.84 -16.14 14.31
C MET A 51 -11.57 -16.85 12.98
N LEU A 52 -10.65 -17.82 12.93
CA LEU A 52 -10.34 -18.59 11.73
C LEU A 52 -11.58 -19.23 11.11
N LYS A 53 -12.44 -19.81 11.96
CA LYS A 53 -13.70 -20.41 11.50
C LYS A 53 -14.67 -19.39 10.91
N LYS A 54 -14.80 -18.21 11.54
CA LYS A 54 -15.69 -17.13 11.08
C LYS A 54 -15.22 -16.51 9.77
N THR A 55 -13.92 -16.48 9.55
CA THR A 55 -13.28 -15.87 8.37
C THR A 55 -12.93 -16.88 7.28
N HIS A 56 -13.44 -18.12 7.38
CA HIS A 56 -13.16 -19.21 6.44
C HIS A 56 -11.65 -19.40 6.20
N SER A 57 -10.84 -19.24 7.26
CA SER A 57 -9.38 -19.29 7.19
C SER A 57 -8.84 -20.61 7.77
N VAL A 58 -7.77 -21.10 7.18
CA VAL A 58 -7.01 -22.26 7.67
C VAL A 58 -5.54 -21.93 7.74
N VAL A 59 -4.81 -22.52 8.70
CA VAL A 59 -3.38 -22.29 8.89
C VAL A 59 -2.62 -23.57 8.56
N GLU A 60 -1.55 -23.43 7.76
CA GLU A 60 -0.50 -24.42 7.55
C GLU A 60 0.82 -23.82 8.01
N CYS A 61 1.63 -24.58 8.74
CA CYS A 61 2.91 -24.10 9.28
C CYS A 61 4.07 -24.65 8.42
N ILE A 62 5.10 -23.82 8.25
CA ILE A 62 6.39 -24.18 7.64
C ILE A 62 7.48 -23.70 8.60
N GLU A 63 8.19 -24.63 9.23
CA GLU A 63 9.22 -24.33 10.23
C GLU A 63 10.61 -24.15 9.59
N ASP A 64 10.88 -24.85 8.49
CA ASP A 64 12.16 -24.83 7.81
C ASP A 64 12.08 -24.03 6.50
N GLU A 65 13.06 -23.15 6.27
CA GLU A 65 13.13 -22.33 5.06
C GLU A 65 13.17 -23.20 3.77
N ASP A 66 13.78 -24.37 3.81
CA ASP A 66 13.85 -25.28 2.66
C ASP A 66 12.50 -25.93 2.35
N GLU A 67 11.59 -26.02 3.31
CA GLU A 67 10.22 -26.49 3.11
C GLU A 67 9.33 -25.43 2.45
N TYR A 68 9.71 -24.15 2.50
CA TYR A 68 9.06 -23.10 1.72
C TYR A 68 9.51 -23.20 0.26
N ASN A 69 8.83 -24.03 -0.49
CA ASN A 69 9.14 -24.31 -1.90
C ASN A 69 7.87 -24.57 -2.73
N GLY A 70 8.04 -24.55 -4.06
CA GLY A 70 6.90 -24.65 -4.97
C GLY A 70 6.12 -25.96 -4.87
N ASP A 71 6.70 -27.06 -4.42
CA ASP A 71 5.98 -28.35 -4.29
C ASP A 71 5.09 -28.35 -3.04
N THR A 72 5.60 -27.88 -1.92
CA THR A 72 4.87 -27.71 -0.66
C THR A 72 3.70 -26.74 -0.85
N LEU A 73 3.97 -25.56 -1.43
CA LEU A 73 2.94 -24.55 -1.65
C LEU A 73 1.84 -25.05 -2.59
N ARG A 74 2.18 -25.77 -3.67
CA ARG A 74 1.19 -26.42 -4.54
C ARG A 74 0.40 -27.53 -3.83
N ALA A 75 1.01 -28.24 -2.90
CA ALA A 75 0.32 -29.26 -2.12
C ALA A 75 -0.73 -28.63 -1.19
N PHE A 76 -0.41 -27.54 -0.50
CA PHE A 76 -1.35 -26.80 0.33
C PHE A 76 -2.50 -26.22 -0.49
N VAL A 77 -2.23 -25.61 -1.64
CA VAL A 77 -3.27 -25.11 -2.55
C VAL A 77 -4.21 -26.25 -3.00
N ARG A 78 -3.67 -27.41 -3.36
CA ARG A 78 -4.50 -28.57 -3.74
C ARG A 78 -5.32 -29.15 -2.58
N LYS A 79 -4.82 -29.03 -1.35
CA LYS A 79 -5.50 -29.54 -0.15
C LYS A 79 -6.69 -28.65 0.25
N HIS A 80 -6.50 -27.34 0.18
CA HIS A 80 -7.46 -26.37 0.76
C HIS A 80 -8.29 -25.63 -0.29
N HIS A 81 -7.86 -25.60 -1.57
CA HIS A 81 -8.52 -24.86 -2.64
C HIS A 81 -8.85 -23.41 -2.27
N PRO A 82 -7.90 -22.62 -1.76
CA PRO A 82 -8.18 -21.30 -1.25
C PRO A 82 -8.45 -20.29 -2.39
N ASP A 83 -9.25 -19.28 -2.08
CA ASP A 83 -9.46 -18.13 -2.98
C ASP A 83 -8.31 -17.13 -2.90
N ARG A 84 -7.63 -17.07 -1.73
CA ARG A 84 -6.42 -16.25 -1.48
C ARG A 84 -5.45 -16.96 -0.55
N VAL A 85 -4.20 -16.53 -0.58
CA VAL A 85 -3.14 -16.98 0.33
C VAL A 85 -2.56 -15.78 1.07
N ILE A 86 -2.37 -15.93 2.38
CA ILE A 86 -1.58 -15.03 3.21
C ILE A 86 -0.32 -15.80 3.62
N VAL A 87 0.84 -15.20 3.44
CA VAL A 87 2.11 -15.77 3.92
C VAL A 87 2.65 -14.90 5.03
N GLU A 88 2.69 -15.43 6.24
CA GLU A 88 3.36 -14.82 7.38
C GLU A 88 4.82 -15.30 7.41
N MET A 89 5.71 -14.46 6.88
CA MET A 89 7.12 -14.80 6.70
C MET A 89 7.89 -14.85 8.02
N ASN A 90 8.86 -15.74 8.08
CA ASN A 90 9.88 -15.70 9.11
C ASN A 90 10.81 -14.49 8.85
N GLY A 91 10.95 -13.62 9.84
CA GLY A 91 11.72 -12.38 9.72
C GLY A 91 13.21 -12.56 9.51
N MET A 92 13.73 -13.78 9.64
CA MET A 92 15.14 -14.11 9.42
C MET A 92 15.40 -14.72 8.04
N TRP A 93 14.35 -15.15 7.31
CA TRP A 93 14.51 -15.74 5.98
C TRP A 93 14.78 -14.67 4.92
N ASP A 94 15.29 -15.12 3.79
CA ASP A 94 15.55 -14.26 2.65
C ASP A 94 14.26 -14.04 1.87
N LEU A 95 13.80 -12.79 1.83
CA LEU A 95 12.52 -12.44 1.20
C LEU A 95 12.56 -12.62 -0.32
N ASP A 96 13.67 -12.24 -0.97
CA ASP A 96 13.85 -12.44 -2.41
C ASP A 96 13.82 -13.93 -2.78
N ALA A 97 14.51 -14.76 -2.00
CA ALA A 97 14.50 -16.21 -2.19
C ALA A 97 13.09 -16.79 -2.01
N ALA A 98 12.31 -16.31 -1.05
CA ALA A 98 10.93 -16.73 -0.85
C ALA A 98 10.02 -16.31 -2.03
N ILE A 99 10.19 -15.09 -2.54
CA ILE A 99 9.48 -14.61 -3.74
C ILE A 99 9.80 -15.52 -4.94
N GLU A 100 11.06 -15.81 -5.19
CA GLU A 100 11.49 -16.69 -6.31
C GLU A 100 10.97 -18.13 -6.19
N ARG A 101 10.88 -18.67 -4.96
CA ARG A 101 10.36 -20.02 -4.69
C ARG A 101 8.84 -20.12 -4.82
N THR A 102 8.13 -18.99 -4.83
CA THR A 102 6.67 -18.95 -4.96
C THR A 102 6.24 -19.39 -6.36
N PRO A 103 5.42 -20.46 -6.50
CA PRO A 103 5.08 -21.03 -7.81
C PRO A 103 4.08 -20.14 -8.55
N LYS A 104 4.13 -20.12 -9.90
CA LYS A 104 3.28 -19.30 -10.78
C LYS A 104 1.76 -19.47 -10.62
N VAL A 105 1.28 -20.49 -9.92
CA VAL A 105 -0.13 -20.65 -9.58
C VAL A 105 -0.54 -19.64 -8.48
N LEU A 106 0.44 -19.12 -7.76
CA LEU A 106 0.35 -18.08 -6.75
C LEU A 106 0.94 -16.80 -7.34
N GLU A 107 0.21 -15.70 -7.26
CA GLU A 107 0.66 -14.38 -7.72
C GLU A 107 0.81 -13.46 -6.52
N ILE A 108 2.04 -13.03 -6.25
CA ILE A 108 2.30 -12.08 -5.17
C ILE A 108 1.64 -10.75 -5.56
N TYR A 109 0.63 -10.41 -4.81
CA TYR A 109 -0.19 -9.24 -5.06
C TYR A 109 0.28 -8.04 -4.26
N GLN A 110 0.76 -8.30 -3.02
CA GLN A 110 1.27 -7.26 -2.15
C GLN A 110 2.24 -7.84 -1.11
N ILE A 111 3.30 -7.08 -0.83
CA ILE A 111 4.24 -7.32 0.25
C ILE A 111 4.03 -6.24 1.31
N ILE A 112 3.64 -6.66 2.52
CA ILE A 112 3.40 -5.79 3.66
C ILE A 112 4.45 -6.05 4.72
N THR A 113 5.17 -5.02 5.13
CA THR A 113 6.15 -5.13 6.22
C THR A 113 5.60 -4.47 7.48
N THR A 114 5.50 -5.23 8.56
CA THR A 114 5.20 -4.69 9.88
C THR A 114 6.49 -4.43 10.66
N VAL A 115 6.56 -3.28 11.32
CA VAL A 115 7.72 -2.85 12.10
C VAL A 115 7.25 -2.37 13.46
N ASN A 116 7.76 -2.99 14.53
CA ASN A 116 7.57 -2.47 15.87
C ASN A 116 8.44 -1.22 16.05
N ALA A 117 7.79 -0.05 16.19
CA ALA A 117 8.48 1.23 16.29
C ALA A 117 9.37 1.34 17.53
N GLU A 118 9.01 0.68 18.64
CA GLU A 118 9.81 0.68 19.87
C GLU A 118 11.16 -0.01 19.69
N THR A 119 11.23 -1.05 18.86
CA THR A 119 12.44 -1.84 18.61
C THR A 119 13.15 -1.46 17.31
N PHE A 120 12.60 -0.54 16.53
CA PHE A 120 13.12 -0.16 15.21
C PHE A 120 14.60 0.23 15.24
N ASP A 121 15.00 1.13 16.14
CA ASP A 121 16.39 1.60 16.23
C ASP A 121 17.38 0.49 16.63
N LEU A 122 16.93 -0.43 17.48
CA LEU A 122 17.71 -1.60 17.88
C LEU A 122 17.98 -2.52 16.69
N TYR A 123 16.93 -2.86 15.93
CA TYR A 123 17.08 -3.71 14.74
C TYR A 123 17.83 -3.01 13.61
N ALA A 124 17.59 -1.72 13.40
CA ALA A 124 18.32 -0.93 12.40
C ALA A 124 19.83 -0.89 12.66
N LYS A 125 20.25 -0.86 13.95
CA LYS A 125 21.66 -0.88 14.32
C LYS A 125 22.32 -2.24 14.23
N ASN A 126 21.61 -3.31 14.62
CA ASN A 126 22.19 -4.65 14.76
C ASN A 126 21.93 -5.55 13.54
N MET A 127 20.84 -5.32 12.83
CA MET A 127 20.38 -6.14 11.70
C MET A 127 19.99 -5.26 10.49
N GLY A 128 20.72 -4.16 10.29
CA GLY A 128 20.36 -3.11 9.33
C GLY A 128 20.17 -3.60 7.90
N GLN A 129 20.97 -4.57 7.44
CA GLN A 129 20.83 -5.13 6.10
C GLN A 129 19.49 -5.88 5.93
N ARG A 130 19.09 -6.70 6.92
CA ARG A 130 17.81 -7.43 6.88
C ARG A 130 16.61 -6.47 7.03
N MET A 131 16.72 -5.50 7.92
CA MET A 131 15.72 -4.45 8.07
C MET A 131 15.55 -3.66 6.77
N LEU A 132 16.66 -3.32 6.12
CA LEU A 132 16.63 -2.61 4.84
C LEU A 132 15.91 -3.45 3.77
N GLN A 133 16.20 -4.75 3.64
CA GLN A 133 15.53 -5.65 2.72
C GLN A 133 14.01 -5.65 2.94
N HIS A 134 13.55 -5.84 4.19
CA HIS A 134 12.13 -5.83 4.52
C HIS A 134 11.43 -4.52 4.11
N ILE A 135 12.13 -3.39 4.18
CA ILE A 135 11.57 -2.09 3.81
C ILE A 135 11.62 -1.87 2.29
N THR A 136 12.75 -2.23 1.64
CA THR A 136 12.94 -1.96 0.20
C THR A 136 12.05 -2.80 -0.70
N ASP A 137 11.71 -4.00 -0.26
CA ASP A 137 10.90 -4.93 -1.05
C ASP A 137 9.39 -4.81 -0.76
N ALA A 138 9.02 -3.98 0.22
CA ALA A 138 7.63 -3.79 0.61
C ALA A 138 6.87 -2.84 -0.33
N ASP A 139 5.61 -3.17 -0.61
CA ASP A 139 4.63 -2.24 -1.18
C ASP A 139 4.03 -1.33 -0.09
N MET A 140 3.99 -1.84 1.16
CA MET A 140 3.48 -1.13 2.32
C MET A 140 4.35 -1.43 3.55
N VAL A 141 4.65 -0.41 4.34
CA VAL A 141 5.30 -0.55 5.65
C VAL A 141 4.42 0.06 6.72
N VAL A 142 4.11 -0.71 7.75
CA VAL A 142 3.30 -0.28 8.89
C VAL A 142 4.15 -0.28 10.15
N PHE A 143 4.34 0.88 10.72
CA PHE A 143 5.01 1.09 12.01
C PHE A 143 3.97 1.09 13.12
N ASN A 144 3.85 -0.01 13.84
CA ASN A 144 2.94 -0.11 14.99
C ASN A 144 3.61 0.30 16.30
N ARG A 145 2.82 0.46 17.36
CA ARG A 145 3.28 0.89 18.71
C ARG A 145 4.11 2.17 18.65
N ALA A 146 3.74 3.09 17.76
CA ALA A 146 4.51 4.28 17.48
C ALA A 146 4.11 5.42 18.44
N THR A 147 5.02 5.81 19.32
CA THR A 147 4.94 7.04 20.10
C THR A 147 5.44 8.23 19.29
N GLU A 148 5.17 9.47 19.72
CA GLU A 148 5.69 10.65 19.03
C GLU A 148 7.23 10.65 18.94
N GLU A 149 7.91 10.16 19.98
CA GLU A 149 9.37 10.04 20.00
C GLU A 149 9.88 9.05 18.95
N THR A 150 9.25 7.86 18.86
CA THR A 150 9.65 6.84 17.89
C THR A 150 9.29 7.24 16.46
N ARG A 151 8.17 7.95 16.23
CA ARG A 151 7.81 8.53 14.94
C ARG A 151 8.89 9.50 14.45
N GLN A 152 9.32 10.43 15.33
CA GLN A 152 10.38 11.37 14.98
C GLN A 152 11.69 10.64 14.67
N LEU A 153 12.07 9.66 15.48
CA LEU A 153 13.26 8.84 15.24
C LEU A 153 13.21 8.11 13.87
N ILE A 154 12.06 7.53 13.52
CA ILE A 154 11.87 6.83 12.25
C ILE A 154 11.94 7.83 11.07
N ARG A 155 11.36 9.04 11.23
CA ARG A 155 11.48 10.14 10.26
C ARG A 155 12.93 10.59 10.08
N ASP A 156 13.67 10.79 11.16
CA ASP A 156 15.09 11.19 11.16
C ASP A 156 15.99 10.16 10.47
N ARG A 157 15.61 8.88 10.49
CA ARG A 157 16.28 7.81 9.72
C ARG A 157 15.94 7.84 8.24
N ASN A 158 15.05 8.74 7.82
CA ASN A 158 14.65 8.94 6.43
C ASN A 158 14.24 7.65 5.72
N VAL A 159 13.38 6.86 6.38
CA VAL A 159 12.91 5.56 5.86
C VAL A 159 12.27 5.71 4.48
N ARG A 160 11.63 6.84 4.19
CA ARG A 160 11.08 7.16 2.87
C ARG A 160 12.12 7.06 1.76
N SER A 161 13.38 7.43 2.01
CA SER A 161 14.43 7.33 1.00
C SER A 161 14.89 5.90 0.73
N MET A 162 14.63 4.97 1.64
CA MET A 162 14.96 3.55 1.46
C MET A 162 14.02 2.89 0.46
N ASN A 163 12.74 3.26 0.50
CA ASN A 163 11.73 2.83 -0.47
C ASN A 163 10.76 3.97 -0.80
N PRO A 164 11.05 4.78 -1.82
CA PRO A 164 10.18 5.89 -2.22
C PRO A 164 8.80 5.45 -2.75
N GLN A 165 8.67 4.19 -3.16
CA GLN A 165 7.45 3.66 -3.78
C GLN A 165 6.48 3.04 -2.76
N ALA A 166 6.98 2.64 -1.58
CA ALA A 166 6.14 2.04 -0.56
C ALA A 166 5.18 3.05 0.06
N SER A 167 3.99 2.60 0.38
CA SER A 167 3.10 3.31 1.30
C SER A 167 3.58 3.10 2.73
N LEU A 168 3.83 4.18 3.46
CA LEU A 168 4.33 4.14 4.84
C LEU A 168 3.28 4.67 5.80
N TYR A 169 2.96 3.92 6.85
CA TYR A 169 1.96 4.27 7.84
C TYR A 169 2.46 4.08 9.27
N PHE A 170 1.96 4.92 10.16
CA PHE A 170 1.98 4.67 11.59
C PHE A 170 0.61 4.15 12.03
N GLU A 171 0.58 3.04 12.72
CA GLU A 171 -0.62 2.51 13.36
C GLU A 171 -0.76 3.11 14.77
N ASN A 172 -1.92 3.66 15.07
CA ASN A 172 -2.27 4.21 16.37
C ASN A 172 -2.82 3.12 17.30
N ASP A 173 -2.83 3.36 18.61
CA ASP A 173 -3.35 2.44 19.62
C ASP A 173 -4.85 2.11 19.47
N ASP A 174 -5.61 2.99 18.80
CA ASP A 174 -7.03 2.79 18.49
C ASP A 174 -7.28 2.00 17.19
N GLY A 175 -6.22 1.51 16.54
CA GLY A 175 -6.26 0.77 15.29
C GLY A 175 -6.43 1.65 14.03
N THR A 176 -6.43 2.97 14.18
CA THR A 176 -6.39 3.88 13.03
C THR A 176 -4.97 3.99 12.49
N SER A 177 -4.83 4.32 11.22
CA SER A 177 -3.53 4.53 10.58
C SER A 177 -3.35 6.00 10.20
N GLU A 178 -2.14 6.50 10.42
CA GLU A 178 -1.70 7.82 10.00
C GLU A 178 -0.61 7.69 8.92
N ASP A 179 -0.71 8.46 7.85
CA ASP A 179 0.35 8.50 6.83
C ASP A 179 1.67 8.98 7.45
N TYR A 180 2.77 8.32 7.09
CA TYR A 180 4.11 8.67 7.56
C TYR A 180 4.46 10.14 7.29
N GLY A 181 3.98 10.67 6.18
CA GLY A 181 4.20 12.06 5.75
C GLY A 181 3.23 13.07 6.37
N ALA A 182 2.26 12.64 7.18
CA ALA A 182 1.30 13.56 7.79
C ALA A 182 2.03 14.69 8.55
N GLY A 183 1.67 15.94 8.22
CA GLY A 183 2.33 17.13 8.78
C GLY A 183 3.74 17.42 8.24
N MET A 184 4.27 16.61 7.33
CA MET A 184 5.51 16.92 6.61
C MET A 184 5.19 17.74 5.35
N PRO A 185 6.08 18.67 4.95
CA PRO A 185 5.90 19.34 3.66
C PRO A 185 5.95 18.30 2.52
N PRO A 186 5.17 18.51 1.44
CA PRO A 186 5.22 17.62 0.30
C PRO A 186 6.65 17.48 -0.25
N PRO A 187 7.00 16.30 -0.83
CA PRO A 187 8.37 16.03 -1.31
C PRO A 187 8.71 16.73 -2.65
N TYR A 188 7.91 17.69 -3.06
CA TYR A 188 8.08 18.50 -4.27
C TYR A 188 7.97 19.98 -3.92
N ASP A 189 8.59 20.82 -4.77
CA ASP A 189 8.64 22.27 -4.56
C ASP A 189 7.28 22.92 -4.91
N MET A 190 6.48 23.22 -3.86
CA MET A 190 5.18 23.88 -3.99
C MET A 190 5.28 25.33 -4.46
N ASP A 191 6.44 25.97 -4.39
CA ASP A 191 6.64 27.36 -4.81
C ASP A 191 7.17 27.46 -6.24
N ALA A 192 7.47 26.32 -6.88
CA ALA A 192 7.88 26.30 -8.26
C ALA A 192 6.77 26.81 -9.21
N PRO A 193 7.10 27.49 -10.32
CA PRO A 193 6.12 27.91 -11.32
C PRO A 193 5.31 26.76 -11.91
N ILE A 194 5.89 25.56 -11.96
CA ILE A 194 5.25 24.29 -12.27
C ILE A 194 5.71 23.30 -11.20
N VAL A 195 4.77 22.81 -10.42
CA VAL A 195 5.04 21.78 -9.42
C VAL A 195 5.18 20.44 -10.15
N GLU A 196 6.42 19.96 -10.26
CA GLU A 196 6.73 18.67 -10.89
C GLU A 196 6.45 17.54 -9.91
N ILE A 197 5.56 16.64 -10.27
CA ILE A 197 5.21 15.46 -9.48
C ILE A 197 5.79 14.22 -10.18
N GLU A 198 6.81 13.63 -9.60
CA GLU A 198 7.41 12.42 -10.10
C GLU A 198 6.48 11.19 -9.90
N ASP A 199 6.78 10.10 -10.62
CA ASP A 199 5.93 8.91 -10.60
C ASP A 199 5.72 8.35 -9.18
N HIS A 200 6.76 8.31 -8.36
CA HIS A 200 6.71 7.83 -6.98
C HIS A 200 6.05 8.81 -6.00
N GLN A 201 5.90 10.08 -6.37
CA GLN A 201 5.28 11.12 -5.53
C GLN A 201 3.77 11.25 -5.75
N PHE A 202 3.23 10.62 -6.81
CA PHE A 202 1.82 10.78 -7.18
C PHE A 202 0.84 10.38 -6.07
N GLY A 203 1.15 9.34 -5.31
CA GLY A 203 0.32 8.90 -4.18
C GLY A 203 0.22 9.98 -3.10
N ILE A 204 1.34 10.58 -2.73
CA ILE A 204 1.40 11.69 -1.77
C ILE A 204 0.63 12.90 -2.32
N PHE A 205 0.87 13.27 -3.57
CA PHE A 205 0.14 14.36 -4.23
C PHE A 205 -1.38 14.13 -4.23
N TYR A 206 -1.82 12.90 -4.51
CA TYR A 206 -3.24 12.57 -4.52
C TYR A 206 -3.88 12.74 -3.14
N LEU A 207 -3.23 12.24 -2.09
CA LEU A 207 -3.74 12.33 -0.72
C LEU A 207 -3.72 13.78 -0.24
N ASP A 208 -2.58 14.44 -0.32
CA ASP A 208 -2.39 15.80 0.18
C ASP A 208 -3.31 16.81 -0.54
N ALA A 209 -3.38 16.77 -1.88
CA ALA A 209 -4.27 17.64 -2.62
C ALA A 209 -5.77 17.32 -2.39
N SER A 210 -6.12 16.06 -2.04
CA SER A 210 -7.49 15.70 -1.68
C SER A 210 -7.89 16.21 -0.30
N GLU A 211 -6.97 16.21 0.65
CA GLU A 211 -7.18 16.69 2.02
C GLU A 211 -7.07 18.21 2.13
N ASN A 212 -6.15 18.80 1.38
CA ASN A 212 -5.82 20.23 1.41
C ASN A 212 -6.00 20.90 0.03
N PRO A 213 -7.15 20.81 -0.64
CA PRO A 213 -7.31 21.30 -2.01
C PRO A 213 -7.06 22.80 -2.17
N GLU A 214 -7.28 23.57 -1.12
CA GLU A 214 -7.06 25.02 -1.10
C GLU A 214 -5.58 25.40 -1.18
N GLU A 215 -4.67 24.56 -0.70
CA GLU A 215 -3.23 24.79 -0.79
C GLU A 215 -2.69 24.66 -2.22
N TYR A 216 -3.43 23.93 -3.05
CA TYR A 216 -3.11 23.73 -4.47
C TYR A 216 -3.87 24.70 -5.39
N ASP A 217 -4.83 25.47 -4.89
CA ASP A 217 -5.63 26.38 -5.72
C ASP A 217 -4.74 27.41 -6.41
N GLY A 218 -4.88 27.51 -7.74
CA GLY A 218 -4.07 28.38 -8.60
C GLY A 218 -2.65 27.88 -8.90
N LYS A 219 -2.20 26.76 -8.34
CA LYS A 219 -0.89 26.17 -8.68
C LYS A 219 -0.97 25.40 -9.99
N THR A 220 0.13 25.41 -10.75
CA THR A 220 0.26 24.57 -11.94
C THR A 220 1.06 23.33 -11.58
N VAL A 221 0.46 22.15 -11.80
CA VAL A 221 1.09 20.84 -11.54
C VAL A 221 1.42 20.13 -12.85
N ARG A 222 2.48 19.34 -12.86
CA ARG A 222 2.83 18.45 -13.98
C ARG A 222 3.17 17.06 -13.51
N PHE A 223 2.47 16.07 -14.06
CA PHE A 223 2.67 14.66 -13.72
C PHE A 223 2.28 13.75 -14.88
N LYS A 224 2.74 12.50 -14.82
CA LYS A 224 2.35 11.45 -15.75
C LYS A 224 1.15 10.69 -15.20
N GLY A 225 0.03 10.70 -15.94
CA GLY A 225 -1.21 10.02 -15.56
C GLY A 225 -1.70 9.06 -16.64
N TYR A 226 -2.33 7.96 -16.22
CA TYR A 226 -3.11 7.10 -17.09
C TYR A 226 -4.47 7.73 -17.30
N ILE A 227 -4.90 7.89 -18.55
CA ILE A 227 -6.12 8.61 -18.90
C ILE A 227 -7.34 7.72 -18.80
N TYR A 228 -8.24 8.06 -17.89
CA TYR A 228 -9.55 7.43 -17.76
C TYR A 228 -10.65 8.39 -18.19
N CYS A 229 -11.57 7.91 -19.06
CA CYS A 229 -12.77 8.62 -19.46
C CYS A 229 -13.99 7.80 -19.05
N GLY A 230 -14.68 8.24 -18.00
CA GLY A 230 -15.83 7.55 -17.42
C GLY A 230 -17.17 8.07 -17.96
N ARG A 231 -18.25 7.35 -17.65
CA ARG A 231 -19.62 7.76 -18.02
C ARG A 231 -20.21 8.84 -17.11
N ASN A 232 -19.60 9.04 -15.93
CA ASN A 232 -20.12 9.92 -14.88
C ASN A 232 -19.37 11.25 -14.77
N ILE A 233 -18.61 11.62 -15.80
CA ILE A 233 -17.88 12.88 -15.90
C ILE A 233 -18.34 13.66 -17.15
N GLY A 234 -18.09 14.96 -17.21
CA GLY A 234 -18.48 15.83 -18.31
C GLY A 234 -17.86 15.41 -19.66
N LYS A 235 -18.45 15.88 -20.77
CA LYS A 235 -17.96 15.54 -22.11
C LYS A 235 -16.55 16.05 -22.43
N ASP A 236 -16.13 17.11 -21.77
CA ASP A 236 -14.81 17.74 -21.85
C ASP A 236 -13.92 17.37 -20.64
N GLU A 237 -14.36 16.39 -19.85
CA GLU A 237 -13.67 15.95 -18.65
C GLU A 237 -13.06 14.55 -18.82
N PHE A 238 -11.94 14.32 -18.15
CA PHE A 238 -11.27 13.05 -18.03
C PHE A 238 -10.60 12.96 -16.66
N VAL A 239 -10.06 11.80 -16.30
CA VAL A 239 -9.36 11.61 -15.05
C VAL A 239 -7.96 11.08 -15.35
N PRO A 240 -6.92 11.92 -15.29
CA PRO A 240 -5.55 11.44 -15.26
C PRO A 240 -5.24 10.89 -13.86
N GLY A 241 -4.77 9.66 -13.79
CA GLY A 241 -4.57 9.01 -12.50
C GLY A 241 -3.76 7.73 -12.60
N ARG A 242 -3.88 6.90 -11.59
CA ARG A 242 -3.20 5.59 -11.49
C ARG A 242 -4.08 4.58 -10.78
N MET A 243 -3.80 3.30 -10.99
CA MET A 243 -4.28 2.26 -10.07
C MET A 243 -3.51 2.43 -8.75
N GLY A 244 -4.23 2.65 -7.69
CA GLY A 244 -3.67 2.80 -6.35
C GLY A 244 -4.41 1.89 -5.37
N MET A 245 -3.68 1.27 -4.47
CA MET A 245 -4.20 0.55 -3.32
C MET A 245 -4.29 1.55 -2.17
N VAL A 246 -5.45 1.68 -1.54
CA VAL A 246 -5.65 2.68 -0.48
C VAL A 246 -5.49 2.08 0.91
N CYS A 247 -5.95 0.86 1.17
CA CYS A 247 -5.76 0.20 2.47
C CYS A 247 -5.77 -1.32 2.43
N CYS A 248 -6.28 -1.95 1.37
CA CYS A 248 -6.22 -3.41 1.19
C CYS A 248 -6.38 -3.79 -0.29
N ALA A 249 -6.17 -5.06 -0.60
CA ALA A 249 -6.17 -5.56 -1.97
C ALA A 249 -7.47 -5.37 -2.74
N GLU A 250 -8.59 -5.25 -2.05
CA GLU A 250 -9.87 -4.97 -2.69
C GLU A 250 -10.08 -3.49 -2.98
N ASP A 251 -9.29 -2.63 -2.37
CA ASP A 251 -9.26 -1.19 -2.59
C ASP A 251 -8.26 -0.77 -3.67
N VAL A 252 -7.87 -1.67 -4.56
CA VAL A 252 -7.21 -1.27 -5.79
C VAL A 252 -8.23 -0.54 -6.65
N ARG A 253 -8.22 0.76 -6.51
CA ARG A 253 -9.08 1.64 -7.28
C ARG A 253 -8.25 2.58 -8.12
N PHE A 254 -8.87 3.06 -9.16
CA PHE A 254 -8.28 4.12 -9.95
C PHE A 254 -8.38 5.43 -9.15
N VAL A 255 -7.24 5.96 -8.74
CA VAL A 255 -7.12 7.24 -8.05
C VAL A 255 -6.64 8.32 -9.01
N GLY A 256 -7.27 9.47 -8.97
CA GLY A 256 -6.95 10.59 -9.84
C GLY A 256 -7.96 11.73 -9.69
N PHE A 257 -7.66 12.86 -10.29
CA PHE A 257 -8.48 14.06 -10.21
C PHE A 257 -9.25 14.30 -11.48
N ILE A 258 -10.42 14.91 -11.36
CA ILE A 258 -11.16 15.39 -12.53
C ILE A 258 -10.34 16.45 -13.24
N ALA A 259 -10.10 16.27 -14.52
CA ALA A 259 -9.42 17.22 -15.38
C ALA A 259 -10.38 17.69 -16.49
N LYS A 260 -10.34 18.98 -16.78
CA LYS A 260 -11.03 19.62 -17.92
C LYS A 260 -10.04 19.86 -19.05
N ALA A 261 -10.40 19.46 -20.24
CA ALA A 261 -9.56 19.67 -21.42
C ALA A 261 -9.36 21.16 -21.77
N ASN A 262 -10.22 22.05 -21.23
CA ASN A 262 -10.07 23.51 -21.31
C ASN A 262 -9.87 24.04 -22.73
N GLY A 263 -10.64 23.48 -23.68
CA GLY A 263 -10.54 23.86 -25.09
C GLY A 263 -9.45 23.14 -25.89
N LEU A 264 -8.63 22.34 -25.25
CA LEU A 264 -7.64 21.47 -25.90
C LEU A 264 -8.30 20.17 -26.40
N PRO A 265 -7.67 19.45 -27.34
CA PRO A 265 -8.15 18.14 -27.76
C PRO A 265 -8.20 17.16 -26.59
N MET A 266 -9.27 16.38 -26.49
CA MET A 266 -9.39 15.33 -25.49
C MET A 266 -8.23 14.33 -25.59
N PRO A 267 -7.58 13.98 -24.48
CA PRO A 267 -6.49 13.01 -24.49
C PRO A 267 -7.02 11.62 -24.86
N LYS A 268 -6.13 10.81 -25.45
CA LYS A 268 -6.48 9.44 -25.84
C LYS A 268 -6.72 8.58 -24.59
N PRO A 269 -7.93 8.01 -24.42
CA PRO A 269 -8.23 7.13 -23.29
C PRO A 269 -7.32 5.90 -23.24
N LYS A 270 -7.10 5.38 -22.04
CA LYS A 270 -6.29 4.17 -21.80
C LYS A 270 -4.84 4.30 -22.27
N THR A 271 -4.27 5.50 -22.17
CA THR A 271 -2.85 5.78 -22.46
C THR A 271 -2.22 6.55 -21.30
N TRP A 272 -0.93 6.37 -21.12
CA TRP A 272 -0.12 7.21 -20.24
C TRP A 272 0.23 8.52 -20.93
N GLN A 273 -0.03 9.65 -20.28
CA GLN A 273 0.30 10.97 -20.82
C GLN A 273 0.85 11.88 -19.73
N MET A 274 1.75 12.79 -20.12
CA MET A 274 2.11 13.92 -19.28
C MET A 274 0.97 14.92 -19.27
N VAL A 275 0.53 15.31 -18.09
CA VAL A 275 -0.55 16.27 -17.87
C VAL A 275 0.06 17.48 -17.16
N THR A 276 -0.10 18.65 -17.77
CA THR A 276 0.18 19.95 -17.13
C THR A 276 -1.16 20.66 -16.97
N ALA A 277 -1.47 21.10 -15.76
CA ALA A 277 -2.76 21.69 -15.47
C ALA A 277 -2.68 22.69 -14.30
N GLU A 278 -3.46 23.75 -14.35
CA GLU A 278 -3.78 24.58 -13.20
C GLU A 278 -4.78 23.86 -12.32
N VAL A 279 -4.52 23.79 -11.03
CA VAL A 279 -5.43 23.21 -10.02
C VAL A 279 -6.42 24.29 -9.57
N LYS A 280 -7.69 23.91 -9.42
CA LYS A 280 -8.73 24.75 -8.80
C LYS A 280 -9.49 23.94 -7.75
N ALA A 281 -9.63 24.51 -6.57
CA ALA A 281 -10.47 23.95 -5.53
C ALA A 281 -11.95 24.22 -5.87
N GLU A 282 -12.69 23.20 -6.28
CA GLU A 282 -14.11 23.31 -6.69
C GLU A 282 -14.98 22.36 -5.86
N GLU A 283 -16.18 22.82 -5.52
CA GLU A 283 -17.20 21.94 -4.96
C GLU A 283 -17.73 20.98 -6.04
N ARG A 284 -17.61 19.67 -5.78
CA ARG A 284 -18.02 18.62 -6.73
C ARG A 284 -18.72 17.48 -6.00
N THR A 285 -19.76 16.97 -6.62
CA THR A 285 -20.50 15.79 -6.11
C THR A 285 -19.62 14.55 -6.03
N GLN A 286 -18.66 14.40 -6.95
CA GLN A 286 -17.70 13.29 -6.97
C GLN A 286 -16.76 13.30 -5.77
N TYR A 287 -16.42 14.49 -5.24
CA TYR A 287 -15.59 14.66 -4.03
C TYR A 287 -16.42 14.73 -2.74
N LYS A 288 -17.77 14.81 -2.86
CA LYS A 288 -18.70 15.05 -1.75
C LYS A 288 -18.39 16.34 -0.97
N GLY A 289 -17.78 17.31 -1.63
CA GLY A 289 -17.34 18.58 -1.09
C GLY A 289 -16.36 19.28 -2.04
N VAL A 290 -15.49 20.10 -1.48
CA VAL A 290 -14.44 20.79 -2.23
C VAL A 290 -13.31 19.79 -2.53
N GLY A 291 -12.81 19.80 -3.77
CA GLY A 291 -11.68 18.98 -4.18
C GLY A 291 -10.95 19.56 -5.40
N PRO A 292 -9.76 19.03 -5.74
CA PRO A 292 -8.96 19.59 -6.81
C PRO A 292 -9.51 19.20 -8.19
N VAL A 293 -9.72 20.21 -9.02
CA VAL A 293 -10.06 20.07 -10.44
C VAL A 293 -8.93 20.62 -11.29
N LEU A 294 -8.47 19.84 -12.24
CA LEU A 294 -7.33 20.16 -13.09
C LEU A 294 -7.78 20.84 -14.39
N TYR A 295 -7.32 22.03 -14.67
CA TYR A 295 -7.54 22.74 -15.91
C TYR A 295 -6.31 22.62 -16.78
N VAL A 296 -6.37 21.77 -17.83
CA VAL A 296 -5.20 21.49 -18.68
C VAL A 296 -4.75 22.74 -19.43
N THR A 297 -3.42 22.94 -19.44
CA THR A 297 -2.77 24.12 -20.05
C THR A 297 -1.80 23.73 -21.16
#